data_7b08a4a5143c797e8b8209ca09587c32
#
_entry.id   7b08a4a5143c797e8b8209ca09587c32
#
_cell.length_a   1.000
_cell.length_b   1.000
_cell.length_c   1.000
_cell.angle_alpha   90.00
_cell.angle_beta   90.00
_cell.angle_gamma   90.00
#
_symmetry.space_group_name_H-M   'P 1'
#
loop_
_entity.id
_entity.type
_entity.pdbx_description
1 polymer ?
#
loop_
_entity_poly.entity_id
_entity_poly.type
_entity_poly.pdbx_seq_one_letter_code
_entity_poly.pdbx_strand_id
1 'polypeptide(L)'
;LRDIELLDSAKPVQRQEYVFNNEKAQSRLLTFLPAPVIIVEGLFVFQHEPLMQKLDLRLFIQAKDNLKVIRRIKRDQLERNYPLEDVLYRYEKHVLPAYELYIKPYVPLADMVINNNQNFNSALDVISGFIKSKSFPKQ
;
A
#
# COMPACT_ATOMS: atom_id res chain seq x y z
N LEU A 1 5.96 -11.30 -7.25
CA LEU A 1 5.75 -11.51 -8.69
C LEU A 1 5.09 -12.85 -8.96
N ARG A 2 5.70 -13.98 -8.57
CA ARG A 2 5.18 -15.34 -8.80
C ARG A 2 3.70 -15.51 -8.41
N ASP A 3 3.25 -14.97 -7.30
CA ASP A 3 1.85 -15.09 -6.86
C ASP A 3 0.89 -14.38 -7.81
N ILE A 4 1.28 -13.21 -8.30
CA ILE A 4 0.48 -12.45 -9.27
C ILE A 4 0.40 -13.21 -10.58
N GLU A 5 1.49 -13.81 -11.02
CA GLU A 5 1.52 -14.65 -12.24
C GLU A 5 0.63 -15.89 -12.12
N LEU A 6 0.56 -16.48 -10.94
CA LEU A 6 -0.35 -17.59 -10.68
C LEU A 6 -1.83 -17.14 -10.73
N LEU A 7 -2.15 -16.00 -10.07
CA LEU A 7 -3.51 -15.45 -10.07
C LEU A 7 -3.94 -15.03 -11.50
N ASP A 8 -3.05 -14.41 -12.26
CA ASP A 8 -3.26 -14.08 -13.68
C ASP A 8 -3.53 -15.32 -14.53
N SER A 9 -2.89 -16.44 -14.18
CA SER A 9 -3.07 -17.75 -14.83
C SER A 9 -4.27 -18.53 -14.27
N ALA A 10 -5.19 -17.87 -13.59
CA ALA A 10 -6.37 -18.43 -12.93
C ALA A 10 -6.05 -19.55 -11.90
N LYS A 11 -4.88 -19.48 -11.26
CA LYS A 11 -4.47 -20.42 -10.22
C LYS A 11 -4.56 -19.76 -8.84
N PRO A 12 -5.14 -20.43 -7.83
CA PRO A 12 -5.16 -19.91 -6.47
C PRO A 12 -3.77 -19.89 -5.85
N VAL A 13 -3.56 -18.97 -4.91
CA VAL A 13 -2.32 -18.81 -4.15
C VAL A 13 -2.61 -18.95 -2.67
N GLN A 14 -1.75 -19.66 -1.96
CA GLN A 14 -1.81 -19.78 -0.50
C GLN A 14 -0.58 -19.15 0.12
N ARG A 15 -0.79 -18.35 1.17
CA ARG A 15 0.25 -17.71 1.95
C ARG A 15 -0.06 -17.77 3.42
N GLN A 16 0.97 -18.04 4.21
CA GLN A 16 0.88 -17.91 5.65
C GLN A 16 0.77 -16.42 6.03
N GLU A 17 -0.21 -16.08 6.86
CA GLU A 17 -0.38 -14.72 7.39
C GLU A 17 0.87 -14.30 8.16
N TYR A 18 1.40 -13.13 7.83
CA TYR A 18 2.48 -12.55 8.62
C TYR A 18 1.90 -11.84 9.84
N VAL A 19 2.26 -12.31 11.01
CA VAL A 19 1.85 -11.71 12.29
C VAL A 19 3.04 -10.93 12.86
N PHE A 20 2.88 -9.62 12.95
CA PHE A 20 3.92 -8.74 13.49
C PHE A 20 3.71 -8.50 14.99
N ASN A 21 4.75 -8.80 15.78
CA ASN A 21 4.87 -8.43 17.20
C ASN A 21 3.68 -8.82 18.09
N ASN A 22 3.02 -9.93 17.79
CA ASN A 22 1.90 -10.46 18.57
C ASN A 22 2.11 -11.95 18.82
N GLU A 23 2.78 -12.29 19.90
CA GLU A 23 3.11 -13.68 20.30
C GLU A 23 1.87 -14.56 20.54
N LYS A 24 0.71 -13.94 20.77
CA LYS A 24 -0.55 -14.64 21.00
C LYS A 24 -1.37 -14.89 19.73
N ALA A 25 -1.02 -14.25 18.63
CA ALA A 25 -1.75 -14.41 17.39
C ALA A 25 -1.27 -15.66 16.64
N GLN A 26 -2.19 -16.56 16.36
CA GLN A 26 -1.92 -17.69 15.48
C GLN A 26 -1.99 -17.23 14.03
N SER A 27 -0.90 -17.45 13.31
CA SER A 27 -0.82 -17.17 11.88
C SER A 27 -1.77 -18.11 11.11
N ARG A 28 -2.62 -17.55 10.25
CA ARG A 28 -3.60 -18.29 9.44
C ARG A 28 -3.07 -18.53 8.04
N LEU A 29 -3.52 -19.59 7.42
CA LEU A 29 -3.29 -19.81 5.99
C LEU A 29 -4.32 -19.00 5.20
N LEU A 30 -3.85 -18.01 4.46
CA LEU A 30 -4.67 -17.17 3.60
C LEU A 30 -4.71 -17.78 2.20
N THR A 31 -5.89 -17.87 1.62
CA THR A 31 -6.09 -18.32 0.22
C THR A 31 -6.59 -17.15 -0.62
N PHE A 32 -5.83 -16.82 -1.65
CA PHE A 32 -6.18 -15.83 -2.64
C PHE A 32 -6.69 -16.54 -3.89
N LEU A 33 -7.88 -16.18 -4.33
CA LEU A 33 -8.49 -16.71 -5.55
C LEU A 33 -8.26 -15.74 -6.71
N PRO A 34 -8.16 -16.24 -7.95
CA PRO A 34 -8.16 -15.40 -9.14
C PRO A 34 -9.40 -14.49 -9.17
N ALA A 35 -9.20 -13.24 -9.56
CA ALA A 35 -10.24 -12.24 -9.62
C ALA A 35 -10.01 -11.29 -10.82
N PRO A 36 -11.09 -10.68 -11.37
CA PRO A 36 -10.95 -9.70 -12.46
C PRO A 36 -10.11 -8.47 -12.09
N VAL A 37 -9.96 -8.18 -10.79
CA VAL A 37 -9.17 -7.08 -10.27
C VAL A 37 -8.27 -7.62 -9.16
N ILE A 38 -6.98 -7.37 -9.27
CA ILE A 38 -5.97 -7.70 -8.26
C ILE A 38 -5.38 -6.40 -7.76
N ILE A 39 -5.49 -6.14 -6.45
CA ILE A 39 -4.91 -4.96 -5.81
C ILE A 39 -3.63 -5.40 -5.09
N VAL A 40 -2.51 -4.78 -5.48
CA VAL A 40 -1.22 -4.97 -4.82
C VAL A 40 -0.87 -3.70 -4.07
N GLU A 41 -0.64 -3.81 -2.76
CA GLU A 41 -0.28 -2.67 -1.94
C GLU A 41 1.04 -2.89 -1.21
N GLY A 42 1.78 -1.83 -0.99
CA GLY A 42 3.01 -1.85 -0.20
C GLY A 42 3.87 -0.61 -0.44
N LEU A 43 4.69 -0.29 0.55
CA LEU A 43 5.58 0.88 0.50
C LEU A 43 6.60 0.82 -0.64
N PHE A 44 7.04 -0.38 -1.01
CA PHE A 44 8.12 -0.61 -1.96
C PHE A 44 7.66 -1.28 -3.27
N VAL A 45 6.37 -1.28 -3.56
CA VAL A 45 5.81 -1.91 -4.77
C VAL A 45 6.46 -1.35 -6.03
N PHE A 46 6.71 -0.05 -6.09
CA PHE A 46 7.31 0.61 -7.26
C PHE A 46 8.82 0.35 -7.43
N GLN A 47 9.50 -0.18 -6.43
CA GLN A 47 10.91 -0.57 -6.56
C GLN A 47 11.10 -1.88 -7.33
N HIS A 48 10.05 -2.70 -7.40
CA HIS A 48 10.13 -3.99 -8.07
C HIS A 48 9.71 -3.84 -9.52
N GLU A 49 10.66 -3.48 -10.38
CA GLU A 49 10.40 -3.18 -11.80
C GLU A 49 9.59 -4.26 -12.53
N PRO A 50 9.87 -5.58 -12.42
CA PRO A 50 9.07 -6.61 -13.08
C PRO A 50 7.61 -6.65 -12.60
N LEU A 51 7.34 -6.24 -11.37
CA LEU A 51 5.97 -6.10 -10.87
C LEU A 51 5.32 -4.84 -11.42
N MET A 52 6.05 -3.72 -11.40
CA MET A 52 5.55 -2.44 -11.92
C MET A 52 5.10 -2.52 -13.37
N GLN A 53 5.82 -3.27 -14.20
CA GLN A 53 5.48 -3.49 -15.61
C GLN A 53 4.18 -4.28 -15.82
N LYS A 54 3.70 -5.00 -14.79
CA LYS A 54 2.44 -5.77 -14.84
C LYS A 54 1.23 -4.98 -14.32
N LEU A 55 1.44 -3.80 -13.75
CA LEU A 55 0.36 -3.00 -13.18
C LEU A 55 -0.34 -2.19 -14.29
N ASP A 56 -1.65 -2.38 -14.45
CA ASP A 56 -2.48 -1.58 -15.37
C ASP A 56 -2.74 -0.16 -14.85
N LEU A 57 -2.65 0.04 -13.53
CA LEU A 57 -2.84 1.32 -12.88
C LEU A 57 -1.95 1.46 -11.65
N ARG A 58 -1.10 2.48 -11.64
CA ARG A 58 -0.15 2.75 -10.56
C ARG A 58 -0.60 3.98 -9.78
N LEU A 59 -0.94 3.77 -8.53
CA LEU A 59 -1.47 4.80 -7.65
C LEU A 59 -0.46 5.14 -6.55
N PHE A 60 -0.21 6.42 -6.35
CA PHE A 60 0.59 6.89 -5.21
C PHE A 60 -0.28 7.74 -4.29
N ILE A 61 -0.40 7.30 -3.04
CA ILE A 61 -1.16 8.03 -2.02
C ILE A 61 -0.20 8.90 -1.23
N GLN A 62 -0.42 10.22 -1.27
CA GLN A 62 0.40 11.15 -0.50
C GLN A 62 -0.44 12.04 0.42
N ALA A 63 0.20 12.57 1.44
CA ALA A 63 -0.32 13.62 2.31
C ALA A 63 0.77 14.64 2.58
N LYS A 64 0.40 15.83 3.08
CA LYS A 64 1.37 16.84 3.54
C LYS A 64 2.27 16.25 4.62
N ASP A 65 3.55 16.62 4.62
CA ASP A 65 4.55 16.03 5.52
C ASP A 65 4.20 16.22 7.00
N ASN A 66 3.73 17.39 7.37
CA ASN A 66 3.25 17.64 8.73
C ASN A 66 2.10 16.72 9.14
N LEU A 67 1.17 16.41 8.23
CA LEU A 67 0.07 15.49 8.52
C LEU A 67 0.54 14.04 8.65
N LYS A 68 1.53 13.63 7.85
CA LYS A 68 2.13 12.29 7.97
C LYS A 68 2.74 12.10 9.36
N VAL A 69 3.51 13.10 9.84
CA VAL A 69 4.13 13.07 11.18
C VAL A 69 3.06 13.03 12.27
N ILE A 70 2.09 13.93 12.23
CA ILE A 70 1.02 14.01 13.24
C ILE A 70 0.23 12.70 13.30
N ARG A 71 -0.16 12.14 12.15
CA ARG A 71 -0.90 10.87 12.08
C ARG A 71 -0.08 9.71 12.65
N ARG A 72 1.23 9.69 12.36
CA ARG A 72 2.13 8.68 12.89
C ARG A 72 2.25 8.78 14.41
N ILE A 73 2.48 9.98 14.96
CA ILE A 73 2.58 10.18 16.40
C ILE A 73 1.31 9.67 17.08
N LYS A 74 0.13 10.10 16.61
CA LYS A 74 -1.16 9.68 17.18
C LYS A 74 -1.31 8.15 17.15
N ARG A 75 -1.06 7.52 16.02
CA ARG A 75 -1.18 6.07 15.88
C ARG A 75 -0.21 5.33 16.79
N ASP A 76 1.07 5.70 16.77
CA ASP A 76 2.10 4.96 17.47
C ASP A 76 1.98 5.14 19.00
N GLN A 77 1.45 6.30 19.47
CA GLN A 77 1.12 6.49 20.88
C GLN A 77 -0.15 5.75 21.31
N LEU A 78 -1.24 5.83 20.53
CA LEU A 78 -2.55 5.29 20.93
C LEU A 78 -2.63 3.76 20.71
N GLU A 79 -2.08 3.26 19.62
CA GLU A 79 -2.22 1.85 19.23
C GLU A 79 -1.05 0.99 19.69
N ARG A 80 0.15 1.58 19.81
CA ARG A 80 1.39 0.85 20.09
C ARG A 80 2.03 1.21 21.42
N ASN A 81 1.47 2.21 22.10
CA ASN A 81 1.97 2.71 23.38
C ASN A 81 3.46 3.11 23.37
N TYR A 82 3.95 3.65 22.25
CA TYR A 82 5.33 4.13 22.16
C TYR A 82 5.46 5.53 22.75
N PRO A 83 6.53 5.80 23.53
CA PRO A 83 6.87 7.15 23.98
C PRO A 83 7.04 8.10 22.79
N LEU A 84 6.65 9.36 22.96
CA LEU A 84 6.74 10.37 21.89
C LEU A 84 8.18 10.53 21.35
N GLU A 85 9.16 10.54 22.25
CA GLU A 85 10.57 10.69 21.91
C GLU A 85 11.06 9.56 21.01
N ASP A 86 10.65 8.32 21.27
CA ASP A 86 10.98 7.15 20.44
C ASP A 86 10.35 7.27 19.05
N VAL A 87 9.11 7.76 18.97
CA VAL A 87 8.42 7.97 17.69
C VAL A 87 9.14 9.01 16.86
N LEU A 88 9.51 10.14 17.47
CA LEU A 88 10.24 11.24 16.82
C LEU A 88 11.63 10.81 16.38
N TYR A 89 12.39 10.15 17.26
CA TYR A 89 13.70 9.61 16.91
C TYR A 89 13.65 8.67 15.71
N ARG A 90 12.74 7.68 15.75
CA ARG A 90 12.57 6.73 14.65
C ARG A 90 12.13 7.42 13.36
N TYR A 91 11.27 8.43 13.46
CA TYR A 91 10.85 9.18 12.28
C TYR A 91 12.02 9.91 11.65
N GLU A 92 12.76 10.67 12.44
CA GLU A 92 13.90 11.48 11.97
C GLU A 92 15.04 10.61 11.42
N LYS A 93 15.43 9.57 12.17
CA LYS A 93 16.65 8.80 11.85
C LYS A 93 16.43 7.67 10.85
N HIS A 94 15.20 7.17 10.72
CA HIS A 94 14.93 5.98 9.90
C HIS A 94 13.85 6.22 8.85
N VAL A 95 12.69 6.75 9.25
CA VAL A 95 11.53 6.81 8.35
C VAL A 95 11.68 7.88 7.28
N LEU A 96 12.07 9.09 7.68
CA LEU A 96 12.24 10.20 6.74
C LEU A 96 13.38 9.93 5.73
N PRO A 97 14.59 9.51 6.14
CA PRO A 97 15.63 9.14 5.19
C PRO A 97 15.21 7.99 4.26
N ALA A 98 14.55 6.97 4.79
CA ALA A 98 14.06 5.86 3.98
C ALA A 98 12.98 6.32 2.97
N TYR A 99 12.09 7.21 3.36
CA TYR A 99 11.10 7.78 2.46
C TYR A 99 11.75 8.57 1.32
N GLU A 100 12.68 9.46 1.64
CA GLU A 100 13.38 10.28 0.64
C GLU A 100 14.20 9.42 -0.34
N LEU A 101 14.81 8.35 0.13
CA LEU A 101 15.69 7.51 -0.67
C LEU A 101 14.93 6.42 -1.45
N TYR A 102 13.93 5.79 -0.84
CA TYR A 102 13.32 4.57 -1.38
C TYR A 102 11.86 4.72 -1.83
N ILE A 103 11.18 5.82 -1.52
CA ILE A 103 9.77 5.98 -1.86
C ILE A 103 9.54 7.20 -2.74
N LYS A 104 9.99 8.35 -2.33
CA LYS A 104 9.78 9.63 -3.02
C LYS A 104 10.28 9.66 -4.48
N PRO A 105 11.43 9.05 -4.83
CA PRO A 105 11.90 9.03 -6.22
C PRO A 105 10.98 8.31 -7.19
N TYR A 106 10.10 7.46 -6.68
CA TYR A 106 9.15 6.69 -7.50
C TYR A 106 7.80 7.40 -7.73
N VAL A 107 7.53 8.53 -7.07
CA VAL A 107 6.30 9.31 -7.28
C VAL A 107 6.04 9.65 -8.75
N PRO A 108 7.05 10.06 -9.55
CA PRO A 108 6.84 10.37 -10.97
C PRO A 108 6.45 9.15 -11.83
N LEU A 109 6.60 7.94 -11.33
CA LEU A 109 6.22 6.71 -12.03
C LEU A 109 4.76 6.31 -11.79
N ALA A 110 4.06 7.01 -10.91
CA ALA A 110 2.64 6.80 -10.69
C ALA A 110 1.82 7.39 -11.83
N ASP A 111 0.79 6.68 -12.26
CA ASP A 111 -0.18 7.18 -13.24
C ASP A 111 -1.12 8.21 -12.61
N MET A 112 -1.36 8.10 -11.30
CA MET A 112 -2.15 9.03 -10.51
C MET A 112 -1.60 9.20 -9.09
N VAL A 113 -1.50 10.46 -8.65
CA VAL A 113 -1.16 10.80 -7.27
C VAL A 113 -2.42 11.23 -6.54
N ILE A 114 -2.76 10.52 -5.46
CA ILE A 114 -3.97 10.75 -4.67
C ILE A 114 -3.61 11.55 -3.43
N ASN A 115 -4.27 12.70 -3.28
CA ASN A 115 -4.11 13.56 -2.12
C ASN A 115 -5.00 13.07 -0.96
N ASN A 116 -4.37 12.62 0.12
CA ASN A 116 -5.04 12.18 1.35
C ASN A 116 -4.80 13.17 2.51
N ASN A 117 -4.97 14.47 2.26
CA ASN A 117 -4.86 15.46 3.33
C ASN A 117 -6.05 15.45 4.29
N GLN A 118 -7.26 15.32 3.77
CA GLN A 118 -8.51 15.23 4.55
C GLN A 118 -9.17 13.86 4.32
N ASN A 119 -9.61 13.61 3.10
CA ASN A 119 -10.16 12.35 2.64
C ASN A 119 -9.80 12.16 1.15
N PHE A 120 -10.08 10.99 0.63
CA PHE A 120 -9.83 10.62 -0.76
C PHE A 120 -11.09 10.09 -1.47
N ASN A 121 -12.29 10.42 -0.97
CA ASN A 121 -13.55 9.86 -1.45
C ASN A 121 -13.75 10.10 -2.95
N SER A 122 -13.58 11.36 -3.40
CA SER A 122 -13.71 11.70 -4.82
C SER A 122 -12.71 10.94 -5.70
N ALA A 123 -11.47 10.77 -5.24
CA ALA A 123 -10.48 9.96 -5.96
C ALA A 123 -10.89 8.48 -6.01
N LEU A 124 -11.43 7.97 -4.91
CA LEU A 124 -11.95 6.60 -4.83
C LEU A 124 -13.12 6.37 -5.80
N ASP A 125 -14.04 7.33 -5.91
CA ASP A 125 -15.16 7.27 -6.85
C ASP A 125 -14.68 7.23 -8.31
N VAL A 126 -13.71 8.07 -8.66
CA VAL A 126 -13.10 8.09 -10.01
C VAL A 126 -12.42 6.75 -10.32
N ILE A 127 -11.59 6.26 -9.40
CA ILE A 127 -10.87 4.99 -9.58
C ILE A 127 -11.85 3.82 -9.68
N SER A 128 -12.86 3.79 -8.80
CA SER A 128 -13.90 2.75 -8.83
C SER A 128 -14.68 2.77 -10.14
N GLY A 129 -14.99 3.96 -10.65
CA GLY A 129 -15.63 4.13 -11.95
C GLY A 129 -14.75 3.61 -13.10
N PHE A 130 -13.47 3.95 -13.08
CA PHE A 130 -12.50 3.47 -14.07
C PHE A 130 -12.37 1.94 -14.03
N ILE A 131 -12.18 1.34 -12.86
CA ILE A 131 -12.06 -0.11 -12.70
C ILE A 131 -13.32 -0.82 -13.21
N LYS A 132 -14.49 -0.33 -12.83
CA LYS A 132 -15.77 -0.91 -13.30
C LYS A 132 -15.90 -0.86 -14.82
N SER A 133 -15.48 0.24 -15.46
CA SER A 133 -15.55 0.38 -16.92
C SER A 133 -14.61 -0.57 -17.67
N LYS A 134 -13.48 -0.95 -17.04
CA LYS A 134 -12.50 -1.86 -17.63
C LYS A 134 -12.83 -3.33 -17.36
N SER A 135 -13.24 -3.65 -16.13
CA SER A 135 -13.49 -5.03 -15.70
C SER A 135 -14.88 -5.54 -16.13
N PHE A 136 -15.81 -4.62 -16.36
CA PHE A 136 -17.20 -4.94 -16.73
C PHE A 136 -17.65 -3.99 -17.85
N PRO A 137 -17.12 -4.14 -19.09
CA PRO A 137 -17.58 -3.31 -20.19
C PRO A 137 -19.08 -3.49 -20.36
N LYS A 138 -19.82 -2.37 -20.48
CA LYS A 138 -21.26 -2.42 -20.80
C LYS A 138 -21.42 -3.14 -22.13
N GLN A 139 -22.19 -4.21 -22.12
CA GLN A 139 -22.71 -4.87 -23.33
C GLN A 139 -23.61 -3.91 -24.08
#